data_67e9bb70199f299116b1762ad29affc8
#
_entry.id   67e9bb70199f299116b1762ad29affc8
#
_cell.length_a   1.000
_cell.length_b   1.000
_cell.length_c   1.000
_cell.angle_alpha   90.00
_cell.angle_beta   90.00
_cell.angle_gamma   90.00
#
_symmetry.space_group_name_H-M   'P 1'
#
loop_
_entity.id
_entity.type
_entity.pdbx_description
1 polymer ?
#
loop_
_entity_poly.entity_id
_entity_poly.type
_entity_poly.pdbx_seq_one_letter_code
_entity_poly.pdbx_strand_id
1 'polypeptide(L)'
;SRLFLRCDQLIHKKIEYLNRKGNIMANQLKIMILSGVREQGKDMFAVQVNDEIFVLDAGLKYPDSSLFGIDVVIPDMDFFEQYGDRVAGIFITHGHADSIGALPYILRKYDIPVFGSQLSIELAKIEVQRENKHHKNSLFHVIDADTEIDFKNASISFFHTTHSIPDSLGIDVHTPEGEIVYTGDFKFDPTAAKNYHTDMDRLAEIEHRGVLALLSDSSNAEASFPNASEQDIGNFVTNVFRNAKGRIIVAAKASNLNRVQEVLN
;
A
#
# COMPACT_ATOMS: atom_id res chain seq x y z
N SER A 1 -3.66 25.40 -3.68
CA SER A 1 -2.93 25.35 -2.40
C SER A 1 -2.73 23.89 -2.04
N ARG A 2 -1.48 23.42 -2.10
CA ARG A 2 -1.08 22.05 -1.73
C ARG A 2 -1.28 21.86 -0.23
N LEU A 3 -2.07 20.87 0.16
CA LEU A 3 -2.35 20.55 1.55
C LEU A 3 -1.43 19.41 1.99
N PHE A 4 -0.43 19.71 2.83
CA PHE A 4 0.28 18.69 3.60
C PHE A 4 -0.52 18.41 4.86
N LEU A 5 -0.91 17.16 5.06
CA LEU A 5 -1.76 16.78 6.18
C LEU A 5 -0.95 16.39 7.41
N ARG A 6 -1.22 17.06 8.51
CA ARG A 6 -0.92 16.56 9.85
C ARG A 6 -2.02 15.55 10.26
N CYS A 7 -1.57 14.43 10.76
CA CYS A 7 -2.31 13.20 10.99
C CYS A 7 -3.48 13.18 11.97
N ASP A 8 -3.98 14.30 12.43
CA ASP A 8 -4.97 14.32 13.52
C ASP A 8 -6.37 14.76 13.06
N GLN A 9 -6.62 14.88 11.76
CA GLN A 9 -7.90 15.38 11.27
C GLN A 9 -8.44 14.60 10.09
N LEU A 10 -9.69 14.16 10.22
CA LEU A 10 -10.55 13.75 9.11
C LEU A 10 -10.71 14.94 8.16
N ILE A 11 -10.26 14.80 6.90
CA ILE A 11 -10.52 15.83 5.91
C ILE A 11 -11.88 15.58 5.32
N HIS A 12 -12.77 16.50 5.62
CA HIS A 12 -14.06 16.60 4.95
C HIS A 12 -14.01 17.73 3.94
N LYS A 13 -14.05 17.42 2.65
CA LYS A 13 -14.30 18.42 1.61
C LYS A 13 -15.71 18.19 1.08
N LYS A 14 -16.59 19.15 1.30
CA LYS A 14 -17.92 19.17 0.70
C LYS A 14 -17.84 20.03 -0.55
N ILE A 15 -17.98 19.40 -1.74
CA ILE A 15 -18.00 20.11 -3.02
C ILE A 15 -19.41 19.98 -3.59
N GLU A 16 -20.01 21.11 -3.95
CA GLU A 16 -21.37 21.17 -4.48
C GLU A 16 -21.33 21.29 -6.00
N TYR A 17 -22.01 20.37 -6.68
CA TYR A 17 -22.20 20.40 -8.13
C TYR A 17 -23.68 20.47 -8.48
N LEU A 18 -23.99 21.17 -9.56
CA LEU A 18 -25.33 21.17 -10.17
C LEU A 18 -25.46 19.93 -11.08
N ASN A 19 -26.45 19.09 -10.78
CA ASN A 19 -26.79 18.02 -11.71
C ASN A 19 -27.51 18.58 -12.97
N ARG A 20 -27.69 17.73 -14.01
CA ARG A 20 -28.38 18.13 -15.25
C ARG A 20 -29.83 18.66 -15.07
N LYS A 21 -30.39 18.55 -13.85
CA LYS A 21 -31.73 19.05 -13.48
C LYS A 21 -31.67 20.29 -12.56
N GLY A 22 -30.46 20.86 -12.36
CA GLY A 22 -30.28 22.05 -11.53
C GLY A 22 -30.31 21.81 -10.01
N ASN A 23 -30.32 20.57 -9.55
CA ASN A 23 -30.22 20.27 -8.12
C ASN A 23 -28.75 20.25 -7.68
N ILE A 24 -28.48 20.89 -6.57
CA ILE A 24 -27.16 20.88 -5.93
C ILE A 24 -26.95 19.49 -5.33
N MET A 25 -26.04 18.71 -5.91
CA MET A 25 -25.55 17.48 -5.29
C MET A 25 -24.17 17.79 -4.70
N ALA A 26 -24.03 17.62 -3.39
CA ALA A 26 -22.74 17.70 -2.74
C ALA A 26 -22.04 16.36 -2.91
N ASN A 27 -20.98 16.28 -3.71
CA ASN A 27 -20.10 15.14 -3.69
C ASN A 27 -19.40 15.06 -2.33
N GLN A 28 -19.41 13.90 -1.72
CA GLN A 28 -18.75 13.67 -0.46
C GLN A 28 -17.45 12.94 -0.72
N LEU A 29 -16.34 13.68 -0.73
CA LEU A 29 -15.00 13.09 -0.73
C LEU A 29 -14.43 13.12 0.68
N LYS A 30 -13.91 11.97 1.15
CA LYS A 30 -13.34 11.84 2.48
C LYS A 30 -12.14 10.91 2.45
N ILE A 31 -11.03 11.34 3.05
CA ILE A 31 -9.88 10.50 3.33
C ILE A 31 -9.91 10.17 4.82
N MET A 32 -9.86 8.90 5.15
CA MET A 32 -9.89 8.39 6.51
C MET A 32 -8.58 7.64 6.77
N ILE A 33 -7.91 8.01 7.85
CA ILE A 33 -6.72 7.34 8.33
C ILE A 33 -7.18 6.33 9.37
N LEU A 34 -7.10 5.06 9.05
CA LEU A 34 -7.55 4.00 9.93
C LEU A 34 -6.42 3.51 10.83
N SER A 35 -5.20 3.52 10.32
CA SER A 35 -3.99 3.13 11.04
C SER A 35 -2.73 3.51 10.27
N GLY A 36 -1.53 3.23 10.80
CA GLY A 36 -0.25 3.34 10.08
C GLY A 36 0.40 4.73 10.13
N VAL A 37 -0.15 5.67 10.88
CA VAL A 37 0.40 7.02 10.94
C VAL A 37 1.11 7.30 12.26
N ARG A 38 2.31 7.91 12.19
CA ARG A 38 3.23 8.12 13.33
C ARG A 38 3.71 6.82 13.99
N GLU A 39 3.59 5.72 13.27
CA GLU A 39 4.09 4.42 13.69
C GLU A 39 4.52 3.65 12.44
N GLN A 40 5.27 2.58 12.63
CA GLN A 40 5.67 1.67 11.55
C GLN A 40 4.74 0.45 11.55
N GLY A 41 4.19 0.13 10.38
CA GLY A 41 3.26 -0.99 10.17
C GLY A 41 1.80 -0.66 10.50
N LYS A 42 0.91 -1.59 10.29
CA LYS A 42 -0.56 -1.48 10.32
C LYS A 42 -1.11 -0.49 9.30
N ASP A 43 -0.52 -0.43 8.11
CA ASP A 43 -0.93 0.56 7.13
C ASP A 43 -2.34 0.26 6.65
N MET A 44 -3.25 1.21 6.86
CA MET A 44 -4.63 1.11 6.41
C MET A 44 -5.26 2.49 6.31
N PHE A 45 -5.65 2.86 5.10
CA PHE A 45 -6.34 4.09 4.78
C PHE A 45 -7.65 3.79 4.07
N ALA A 46 -8.56 4.75 4.02
CA ALA A 46 -9.77 4.62 3.22
C ALA A 46 -10.09 5.92 2.52
N VAL A 47 -10.47 5.83 1.25
CA VAL A 47 -10.98 6.92 0.44
C VAL A 47 -12.45 6.67 0.20
N GLN A 48 -13.30 7.58 0.66
CA GLN A 48 -14.73 7.56 0.38
C GLN A 48 -15.04 8.57 -0.72
N VAL A 49 -15.71 8.09 -1.77
CA VAL A 49 -16.26 8.93 -2.83
C VAL A 49 -17.77 8.66 -2.88
N ASN A 50 -18.55 9.59 -2.38
CA ASN A 50 -20.00 9.45 -2.19
C ASN A 50 -20.37 8.24 -1.31
N ASP A 51 -20.99 7.21 -1.88
CA ASP A 51 -21.44 6.01 -1.21
C ASP A 51 -20.44 4.83 -1.29
N GLU A 52 -19.37 4.97 -2.06
CA GLU A 52 -18.33 3.95 -2.21
C GLU A 52 -17.09 4.26 -1.36
N ILE A 53 -16.48 3.22 -0.83
CA ILE A 53 -15.27 3.30 -0.02
C ILE A 53 -14.21 2.36 -0.58
N PHE A 54 -13.03 2.87 -0.79
CA PHE A 54 -11.85 2.16 -1.25
C PHE A 54 -10.84 2.09 -0.11
N VAL A 55 -10.50 0.88 0.35
CA VAL A 55 -9.52 0.67 1.41
C VAL A 55 -8.16 0.45 0.76
N LEU A 56 -7.14 1.18 1.24
CA LEU A 56 -5.78 1.13 0.75
C LEU A 56 -4.92 0.49 1.84
N ASP A 57 -4.39 -0.68 1.53
CA ASP A 57 -3.72 -1.62 2.42
C ASP A 57 -4.59 -2.12 3.59
N ALA A 58 -4.14 -3.20 4.22
CA ALA A 58 -4.78 -3.84 5.36
C ALA A 58 -3.70 -4.54 6.22
N GLY A 59 -2.84 -3.73 6.82
CA GLY A 59 -1.63 -4.19 7.47
C GLY A 59 -1.79 -4.58 8.92
N LEU A 60 -0.82 -5.35 9.42
CA LEU A 60 -0.60 -5.59 10.84
C LEU A 60 0.74 -5.00 11.30
N LYS A 61 0.92 -4.94 12.59
CA LYS A 61 2.19 -4.61 13.25
C LYS A 61 2.55 -5.70 14.24
N TYR A 62 3.81 -6.09 14.25
CA TYR A 62 4.34 -6.91 15.34
C TYR A 62 4.61 -6.01 16.55
N PRO A 63 4.14 -6.38 17.75
CA PRO A 63 4.35 -5.60 18.94
C PRO A 63 5.84 -5.54 19.31
N ASP A 64 6.23 -4.46 19.97
CA ASP A 64 7.53 -4.42 20.63
C ASP A 64 7.55 -5.30 21.90
N SER A 65 8.73 -5.51 22.46
CA SER A 65 8.94 -6.40 23.61
C SER A 65 8.23 -5.96 24.89
N SER A 66 7.60 -4.80 24.92
CA SER A 66 6.86 -4.30 26.09
C SER A 66 5.43 -4.86 26.21
N LEU A 67 4.89 -5.40 25.09
CA LEU A 67 3.53 -5.94 25.02
C LEU A 67 3.52 -7.46 25.17
N PHE A 68 3.74 -7.94 26.39
CA PHE A 68 3.76 -9.38 26.67
C PHE A 68 2.43 -10.06 26.38
N GLY A 69 2.49 -11.20 25.68
CA GLY A 69 1.31 -12.02 25.35
C GLY A 69 0.49 -11.49 24.19
N ILE A 70 0.98 -10.49 23.46
CA ILE A 70 0.38 -9.99 22.22
C ILE A 70 1.25 -10.45 21.06
N ASP A 71 0.68 -11.20 20.13
CA ASP A 71 1.40 -11.70 18.96
C ASP A 71 1.40 -10.69 17.81
N VAL A 72 0.27 -10.00 17.59
CA VAL A 72 0.11 -9.00 16.52
C VAL A 72 -0.83 -7.87 16.97
N VAL A 73 -0.66 -6.71 16.36
CA VAL A 73 -1.56 -5.56 16.50
C VAL A 73 -2.15 -5.26 15.13
N ILE A 74 -3.47 -5.15 15.06
CA ILE A 74 -4.22 -4.85 13.84
C ILE A 74 -4.94 -3.50 13.99
N PRO A 75 -5.39 -2.88 12.89
CA PRO A 75 -6.26 -1.72 12.92
C PRO A 75 -7.58 -2.01 13.63
N ASP A 76 -8.26 -0.96 14.08
CA ASP A 76 -9.59 -1.09 14.68
C ASP A 76 -10.61 -1.58 13.64
N MET A 77 -11.36 -2.62 14.00
CA MET A 77 -12.35 -3.23 13.11
C MET A 77 -13.72 -2.55 13.15
N ASP A 78 -13.95 -1.61 14.06
CA ASP A 78 -15.23 -0.85 14.16
C ASP A 78 -15.55 -0.10 12.86
N PHE A 79 -14.53 0.28 12.11
CA PHE A 79 -14.70 0.84 10.78
C PHE A 79 -15.50 -0.09 9.85
N PHE A 80 -15.17 -1.36 9.81
CA PHE A 80 -15.84 -2.33 8.95
C PHE A 80 -17.25 -2.67 9.49
N GLU A 81 -17.47 -2.59 10.80
CA GLU A 81 -18.81 -2.76 11.38
C GLU A 81 -19.75 -1.62 10.95
N GLN A 82 -19.21 -0.41 10.80
CA GLN A 82 -19.99 0.76 10.39
C GLN A 82 -20.12 0.91 8.87
N TYR A 83 -19.09 0.54 8.10
CA TYR A 83 -18.98 0.87 6.68
C TYR A 83 -18.75 -0.32 5.76
N GLY A 84 -18.65 -1.55 6.27
CA GLY A 84 -18.26 -2.74 5.50
C GLY A 84 -19.10 -2.96 4.23
N ASP A 85 -20.40 -2.74 4.30
CA ASP A 85 -21.31 -2.88 3.14
C ASP A 85 -21.07 -1.84 2.03
N ARG A 86 -20.29 -0.79 2.30
CA ARG A 86 -19.94 0.28 1.37
C ARG A 86 -18.53 0.15 0.84
N VAL A 87 -17.74 -0.80 1.36
CA VAL A 87 -16.37 -1.03 0.90
C VAL A 87 -16.41 -1.77 -0.43
N ALA A 88 -16.04 -1.05 -1.50
CA ALA A 88 -16.01 -1.58 -2.86
C ALA A 88 -14.83 -2.54 -3.09
N GLY A 89 -13.73 -2.38 -2.34
CA GLY A 89 -12.56 -3.23 -2.41
C GLY A 89 -11.45 -2.80 -1.46
N ILE A 90 -10.51 -3.74 -1.24
CA ILE A 90 -9.24 -3.50 -0.54
C ILE A 90 -8.14 -3.60 -1.60
N PHE A 91 -7.33 -2.57 -1.73
CA PHE A 91 -6.27 -2.43 -2.72
C PHE A 91 -4.92 -2.50 -2.04
N ILE A 92 -4.12 -3.50 -2.39
CA ILE A 92 -2.86 -3.83 -1.72
C ILE A 92 -1.68 -3.30 -2.54
N THR A 93 -0.82 -2.54 -1.88
CA THR A 93 0.39 -2.01 -2.51
C THR A 93 1.46 -3.07 -2.67
N HIS A 94 1.69 -3.90 -1.66
CA HIS A 94 2.73 -4.93 -1.70
C HIS A 94 2.48 -6.07 -0.69
N GLY A 95 3.30 -7.11 -0.73
CA GLY A 95 3.06 -8.36 0.01
C GLY A 95 3.67 -8.43 1.41
N HIS A 96 4.08 -7.32 2.04
CA HIS A 96 4.56 -7.34 3.42
C HIS A 96 3.42 -7.38 4.44
N ALA A 97 3.72 -7.80 5.66
CA ALA A 97 2.74 -7.94 6.73
C ALA A 97 2.09 -6.60 7.14
N ASP A 98 2.80 -5.50 6.99
CA ASP A 98 2.32 -4.13 7.22
C ASP A 98 1.26 -3.66 6.22
N SER A 99 1.13 -4.36 5.08
CA SER A 99 0.11 -4.09 4.05
C SER A 99 -0.95 -5.17 3.90
N ILE A 100 -0.67 -6.45 4.23
CA ILE A 100 -1.62 -7.57 4.03
C ILE A 100 -2.05 -8.26 5.32
N GLY A 101 -1.36 -8.02 6.43
CA GLY A 101 -1.46 -8.88 7.61
C GLY A 101 -2.79 -8.79 8.37
N ALA A 102 -3.61 -7.75 8.16
CA ALA A 102 -4.95 -7.67 8.75
C ALA A 102 -6.04 -8.32 7.89
N LEU A 103 -5.75 -8.70 6.63
CA LEU A 103 -6.71 -9.36 5.74
C LEU A 103 -7.38 -10.59 6.35
N PRO A 104 -6.67 -11.50 7.06
CA PRO A 104 -7.30 -12.66 7.69
C PRO A 104 -8.43 -12.30 8.66
N TYR A 105 -8.26 -11.21 9.39
CA TYR A 105 -9.23 -10.75 10.40
C TYR A 105 -10.42 -10.06 9.75
N ILE A 106 -10.19 -9.27 8.70
CA ILE A 106 -11.26 -8.60 7.93
C ILE A 106 -12.11 -9.65 7.18
N LEU A 107 -11.46 -10.49 6.38
CA LEU A 107 -12.12 -11.45 5.50
C LEU A 107 -12.78 -12.63 6.25
N ARG A 108 -12.55 -12.78 7.55
CA ARG A 108 -13.32 -13.68 8.40
C ARG A 108 -14.77 -13.25 8.55
N LYS A 109 -15.02 -11.93 8.54
CA LYS A 109 -16.35 -11.35 8.78
C LYS A 109 -17.00 -10.77 7.51
N TYR A 110 -16.18 -10.30 6.55
CA TYR A 110 -16.65 -9.53 5.40
C TYR A 110 -16.17 -10.15 4.09
N ASP A 111 -17.08 -10.34 3.14
CA ASP A 111 -16.77 -10.80 1.78
C ASP A 111 -16.39 -9.58 0.90
N ILE A 112 -15.23 -8.98 1.11
CA ILE A 112 -14.75 -7.80 0.39
C ILE A 112 -13.72 -8.23 -0.67
N PRO A 113 -13.84 -7.77 -1.94
CA PRO A 113 -12.83 -8.03 -2.98
C PRO A 113 -11.46 -7.44 -2.60
N VAL A 114 -10.39 -8.17 -2.87
CA VAL A 114 -9.00 -7.76 -2.64
C VAL A 114 -8.26 -7.72 -3.96
N PHE A 115 -7.63 -6.60 -4.25
CA PHE A 115 -6.89 -6.34 -5.49
C PHE A 115 -5.41 -6.11 -5.16
N GLY A 116 -4.51 -6.68 -5.93
CA GLY A 116 -3.07 -6.50 -5.75
C GLY A 116 -2.27 -7.22 -6.83
N SER A 117 -0.96 -7.00 -6.85
CA SER A 117 -0.06 -7.68 -7.76
C SER A 117 -0.07 -9.19 -7.54
N GLN A 118 0.40 -9.95 -8.55
CA GLN A 118 0.42 -11.42 -8.48
C GLN A 118 1.09 -11.93 -7.19
N LEU A 119 2.27 -11.41 -6.86
CA LEU A 119 3.00 -11.82 -5.66
C LEU A 119 2.25 -11.42 -4.38
N SER A 120 1.74 -10.20 -4.32
CA SER A 120 1.00 -9.70 -3.15
C SER A 120 -0.26 -10.53 -2.87
N ILE A 121 -1.00 -10.88 -3.92
CA ILE A 121 -2.19 -11.73 -3.82
C ILE A 121 -1.84 -13.15 -3.35
N GLU A 122 -0.79 -13.77 -3.88
CA GLU A 122 -0.40 -15.12 -3.44
C GLU A 122 0.05 -15.14 -1.98
N LEU A 123 0.80 -14.12 -1.54
CA LEU A 123 1.17 -13.97 -0.14
C LEU A 123 -0.06 -13.73 0.76
N ALA A 124 -0.97 -12.85 0.33
CA ALA A 124 -2.22 -12.60 1.06
C ALA A 124 -3.08 -13.87 1.20
N LYS A 125 -3.20 -14.68 0.16
CA LYS A 125 -3.90 -15.99 0.22
C LYS A 125 -3.26 -16.91 1.26
N ILE A 126 -1.92 -16.98 1.31
CA ILE A 126 -1.20 -17.82 2.29
C ILE A 126 -1.51 -17.34 3.71
N GLU A 127 -1.43 -16.03 3.98
CA GLU A 127 -1.74 -15.48 5.31
C GLU A 127 -3.21 -15.74 5.70
N VAL A 128 -4.15 -15.52 4.79
CA VAL A 128 -5.57 -15.76 5.05
C VAL A 128 -5.85 -17.25 5.26
N GLN A 129 -5.23 -18.17 4.51
CA GLN A 129 -5.41 -19.62 4.69
C GLN A 129 -4.87 -20.13 6.02
N ARG A 130 -3.78 -19.55 6.54
CA ARG A 130 -3.24 -19.90 7.87
C ARG A 130 -4.24 -19.64 8.99
N GLU A 131 -4.96 -18.51 8.92
CA GLU A 131 -5.90 -18.08 9.94
C GLU A 131 -7.34 -18.55 9.68
N ASN A 132 -7.72 -18.75 8.41
CA ASN A 132 -9.08 -19.10 8.01
C ASN A 132 -9.09 -20.16 6.89
N LYS A 133 -9.22 -21.43 7.26
CA LYS A 133 -9.21 -22.58 6.33
C LYS A 133 -10.38 -22.62 5.35
N HIS A 134 -11.44 -21.85 5.57
CA HIS A 134 -12.67 -21.84 4.74
C HIS A 134 -12.83 -20.58 3.89
N HIS A 135 -11.72 -19.87 3.66
CA HIS A 135 -11.76 -18.62 2.92
C HIS A 135 -12.08 -18.82 1.42
N LYS A 136 -12.83 -17.88 0.85
CA LYS A 136 -13.20 -17.88 -0.58
C LYS A 136 -12.08 -17.25 -1.43
N ASN A 137 -11.35 -18.06 -2.16
CA ASN A 137 -10.32 -17.58 -3.10
C ASN A 137 -10.87 -16.65 -4.21
N SER A 138 -12.17 -16.68 -4.46
CA SER A 138 -12.83 -15.83 -5.47
C SER A 138 -12.85 -14.33 -5.14
N LEU A 139 -12.48 -13.95 -3.91
CA LEU A 139 -12.38 -12.54 -3.53
C LEU A 139 -11.03 -11.91 -3.93
N PHE A 140 -10.04 -12.71 -4.33
CA PHE A 140 -8.72 -12.20 -4.70
C PHE A 140 -8.62 -11.98 -6.21
N HIS A 141 -8.25 -10.76 -6.60
CA HIS A 141 -8.10 -10.32 -7.97
C HIS A 141 -6.66 -9.85 -8.21
N VAL A 142 -6.00 -10.47 -9.17
CA VAL A 142 -4.66 -10.07 -9.58
C VAL A 142 -4.77 -8.90 -10.56
N ILE A 143 -4.01 -7.86 -10.30
CA ILE A 143 -3.87 -6.66 -11.14
C ILE A 143 -2.37 -6.36 -11.37
N ASP A 144 -2.10 -5.44 -12.28
CA ASP A 144 -0.78 -4.90 -12.57
C ASP A 144 -0.82 -3.37 -12.71
N ALA A 145 0.30 -2.76 -13.03
CA ALA A 145 0.40 -1.30 -13.19
C ALA A 145 -0.37 -0.75 -14.40
N ASP A 146 -0.70 -1.59 -15.39
CA ASP A 146 -1.47 -1.20 -16.57
C ASP A 146 -2.99 -1.33 -16.36
N THR A 147 -3.40 -1.92 -15.22
CA THR A 147 -4.80 -2.15 -14.88
C THR A 147 -5.48 -0.84 -14.44
N GLU A 148 -6.67 -0.60 -14.93
CA GLU A 148 -7.60 0.43 -14.44
C GLU A 148 -8.95 -0.22 -14.15
N ILE A 149 -9.55 0.13 -13.00
CA ILE A 149 -10.80 -0.44 -12.53
C ILE A 149 -11.81 0.68 -12.34
N ASP A 150 -12.88 0.63 -13.12
CA ASP A 150 -13.98 1.58 -13.03
C ASP A 150 -14.98 1.16 -11.94
N PHE A 151 -15.29 2.10 -11.06
CA PHE A 151 -16.38 2.02 -10.09
C PHE A 151 -17.44 3.07 -10.41
N LYS A 152 -18.51 3.09 -9.65
CA LYS A 152 -19.64 4.00 -9.87
C LYS A 152 -19.25 5.48 -9.72
N ASN A 153 -18.39 5.81 -8.76
CA ASN A 153 -18.07 7.17 -8.39
C ASN A 153 -16.59 7.54 -8.60
N ALA A 154 -15.73 6.56 -8.88
CA ALA A 154 -14.29 6.75 -9.05
C ALA A 154 -13.71 5.66 -9.97
N SER A 155 -12.50 5.83 -10.48
CA SER A 155 -11.70 4.73 -11.01
C SER A 155 -10.39 4.60 -10.23
N ILE A 156 -9.78 3.42 -10.28
CA ILE A 156 -8.52 3.14 -9.59
C ILE A 156 -7.52 2.63 -10.60
N SER A 157 -6.37 3.27 -10.65
CA SER A 157 -5.23 2.86 -11.43
C SER A 157 -3.99 2.68 -10.56
N PHE A 158 -2.94 2.11 -11.13
CA PHE A 158 -1.76 1.69 -10.40
C PHE A 158 -0.50 2.17 -11.10
N PHE A 159 0.61 2.19 -10.37
CA PHE A 159 1.94 2.46 -10.90
C PHE A 159 2.98 1.67 -10.11
N HIS A 160 4.07 1.27 -10.76
CA HIS A 160 5.15 0.57 -10.05
C HIS A 160 5.88 1.49 -9.08
N THR A 161 6.24 0.95 -7.92
CA THR A 161 7.13 1.59 -6.93
C THR A 161 8.35 0.73 -6.66
N THR A 162 9.49 1.36 -6.37
CA THR A 162 10.69 0.66 -5.94
C THR A 162 10.58 0.34 -4.44
N HIS A 163 10.60 -0.95 -4.11
CA HIS A 163 10.60 -1.42 -2.73
C HIS A 163 11.45 -2.69 -2.57
N SER A 164 11.59 -3.22 -1.35
CA SER A 164 12.40 -4.41 -1.04
C SER A 164 11.78 -5.73 -1.49
N ILE A 165 10.54 -5.72 -1.96
CA ILE A 165 9.81 -6.85 -2.53
C ILE A 165 9.39 -6.50 -3.97
N PRO A 166 9.43 -7.45 -4.94
CA PRO A 166 9.00 -7.17 -6.31
C PRO A 166 7.50 -6.91 -6.41
N ASP A 167 7.11 -6.35 -7.57
CA ASP A 167 5.72 -6.09 -7.93
C ASP A 167 4.98 -5.16 -6.96
N SER A 168 5.73 -4.27 -6.27
CA SER A 168 5.13 -3.23 -5.43
C SER A 168 4.45 -2.17 -6.29
N LEU A 169 3.26 -1.75 -5.87
CA LEU A 169 2.40 -0.82 -6.59
C LEU A 169 2.06 0.39 -5.70
N GLY A 170 2.06 1.57 -6.29
CA GLY A 170 1.30 2.70 -5.77
C GLY A 170 -0.11 2.68 -6.35
N ILE A 171 -1.03 3.37 -5.69
CA ILE A 171 -2.46 3.40 -6.02
C ILE A 171 -2.87 4.83 -6.28
N ASP A 172 -3.56 5.05 -7.39
CA ASP A 172 -4.17 6.32 -7.76
C ASP A 172 -5.69 6.18 -7.79
N VAL A 173 -6.37 6.88 -6.91
CA VAL A 173 -7.83 6.95 -6.87
C VAL A 173 -8.26 8.19 -7.62
N HIS A 174 -8.71 8.01 -8.85
CA HIS A 174 -9.23 9.05 -9.71
C HIS A 174 -10.65 9.44 -9.29
N THR A 175 -10.82 10.68 -8.88
CA THR A 175 -12.12 11.23 -8.45
C THR A 175 -12.51 12.44 -9.30
N PRO A 176 -13.79 12.83 -9.34
CA PRO A 176 -14.21 14.06 -10.02
C PRO A 176 -13.50 15.33 -9.50
N GLU A 177 -12.93 15.30 -8.31
CA GLU A 177 -12.25 16.42 -7.65
C GLU A 177 -10.74 16.44 -7.89
N GLY A 178 -10.17 15.37 -8.45
CA GLY A 178 -8.76 15.17 -8.70
C GLY A 178 -8.22 13.86 -8.15
N GLU A 179 -6.94 13.62 -8.34
CA GLU A 179 -6.26 12.38 -7.99
C GLU A 179 -5.94 12.31 -6.50
N ILE A 180 -6.17 11.15 -5.89
CA ILE A 180 -5.67 10.81 -4.56
C ILE A 180 -4.64 9.71 -4.73
N VAL A 181 -3.39 10.06 -4.52
CA VAL A 181 -2.25 9.16 -4.74
C VAL A 181 -1.79 8.58 -3.41
N TYR A 182 -1.68 7.25 -3.35
CA TYR A 182 -1.11 6.51 -2.24
C TYR A 182 0.13 5.75 -2.72
N THR A 183 1.28 6.06 -2.14
CA THR A 183 2.56 5.49 -2.61
C THR A 183 2.81 4.07 -2.14
N GLY A 184 2.18 3.64 -1.02
CA GLY A 184 2.72 2.53 -0.26
C GLY A 184 4.14 2.82 0.19
N ASP A 185 4.88 1.78 0.56
CA ASP A 185 6.32 1.90 0.86
C ASP A 185 7.12 2.05 -0.43
N PHE A 186 8.02 3.03 -0.49
CA PHE A 186 8.80 3.29 -1.68
C PHE A 186 10.18 3.89 -1.41
N LYS A 187 11.04 3.81 -2.39
CA LYS A 187 12.24 4.63 -2.54
C LYS A 187 12.43 5.02 -4.01
N PHE A 188 13.18 6.06 -4.28
CA PHE A 188 13.66 6.36 -5.63
C PHE A 188 15.06 5.78 -5.81
N ASP A 189 15.18 4.78 -6.68
CA ASP A 189 16.44 4.15 -7.01
C ASP A 189 16.51 3.82 -8.50
N PRO A 190 17.20 4.65 -9.30
CA PRO A 190 17.32 4.43 -10.74
C PRO A 190 18.18 3.22 -11.10
N THR A 191 18.88 2.63 -10.12
CA THR A 191 19.73 1.44 -10.31
C THR A 191 19.03 0.12 -9.98
N ALA A 192 17.80 0.19 -9.47
CA ALA A 192 17.01 -0.99 -9.17
C ALA A 192 16.79 -1.86 -10.42
N ALA A 193 16.64 -3.16 -10.26
CA ALA A 193 16.33 -4.05 -11.37
C ALA A 193 14.96 -3.71 -11.99
N LYS A 194 14.74 -4.08 -13.25
CA LYS A 194 13.56 -3.68 -14.04
C LYS A 194 12.22 -3.88 -13.32
N ASN A 195 12.07 -4.97 -12.58
CA ASN A 195 10.84 -5.29 -11.84
C ASN A 195 10.69 -4.56 -10.48
N TYR A 196 11.64 -3.66 -10.18
CA TYR A 196 11.67 -2.85 -8.97
C TYR A 196 11.73 -1.35 -9.26
N HIS A 197 11.55 -0.94 -10.53
CA HIS A 197 11.60 0.47 -10.91
C HIS A 197 10.31 1.19 -10.55
N THR A 198 10.45 2.42 -10.06
CA THR A 198 9.33 3.36 -9.97
C THR A 198 8.96 3.86 -11.38
N ASP A 199 7.69 3.84 -11.71
CA ASP A 199 7.16 4.34 -12.98
C ASP A 199 7.02 5.87 -12.95
N MET A 200 8.10 6.54 -13.33
CA MET A 200 8.17 8.01 -13.32
C MET A 200 7.28 8.64 -14.40
N ASP A 201 7.07 7.96 -15.53
CA ASP A 201 6.22 8.46 -16.62
C ASP A 201 4.75 8.44 -16.17
N ARG A 202 4.32 7.37 -15.52
CA ARG A 202 2.97 7.28 -14.95
C ARG A 202 2.73 8.32 -13.87
N LEU A 203 3.71 8.56 -13.00
CA LEU A 203 3.62 9.63 -11.99
C LEU A 203 3.48 11.03 -12.62
N ALA A 204 4.18 11.29 -13.73
CA ALA A 204 4.03 12.54 -14.47
C ALA A 204 2.63 12.68 -15.09
N GLU A 205 2.06 11.61 -15.63
CA GLU A 205 0.67 11.60 -16.13
C GLU A 205 -0.33 11.91 -15.01
N ILE A 206 -0.17 11.30 -13.84
CA ILE A 206 -1.02 11.54 -12.66
C ILE A 206 -0.91 13.01 -12.23
N GLU A 207 0.30 13.56 -12.18
CA GLU A 207 0.51 14.99 -11.85
C GLU A 207 -0.24 15.92 -12.81
N HIS A 208 -0.22 15.62 -14.11
CA HIS A 208 -0.92 16.42 -15.13
C HIS A 208 -2.43 16.40 -14.97
N ARG A 209 -3.01 15.34 -14.44
CA ARG A 209 -4.46 15.27 -14.14
C ARG A 209 -4.84 16.10 -12.91
N GLY A 210 -3.90 16.41 -12.04
CA GLY A 210 -4.09 17.27 -10.88
C GLY A 210 -4.28 16.51 -9.57
N VAL A 211 -3.18 16.37 -8.81
CA VAL A 211 -3.17 15.68 -7.52
C VAL A 211 -3.83 16.52 -6.44
N LEU A 212 -4.94 16.03 -5.91
CA LEU A 212 -5.68 16.63 -4.80
C LEU A 212 -5.03 16.30 -3.45
N ALA A 213 -4.61 15.05 -3.26
CA ALA A 213 -3.95 14.60 -2.05
C ALA A 213 -2.88 13.55 -2.36
N LEU A 214 -1.78 13.60 -1.62
CA LEU A 214 -0.71 12.61 -1.64
C LEU A 214 -0.59 11.98 -0.24
N LEU A 215 -0.84 10.68 -0.16
CA LEU A 215 -0.60 9.83 0.99
C LEU A 215 0.74 9.13 0.75
N SER A 216 1.79 9.60 1.40
CA SER A 216 3.15 9.16 1.12
C SER A 216 3.79 8.50 2.32
N ASP A 217 4.51 7.40 2.10
CA ASP A 217 5.50 6.91 3.04
C ASP A 217 6.49 8.03 3.39
N SER A 218 6.85 8.10 4.65
CA SER A 218 7.85 9.02 5.19
C SER A 218 8.92 8.30 6.04
N SER A 219 9.05 7.01 5.87
CA SER A 219 10.09 6.21 6.54
C SER A 219 11.46 6.76 6.18
N ASN A 220 12.31 6.93 7.19
CA ASN A 220 13.64 7.49 7.06
C ASN A 220 13.72 8.94 6.52
N ALA A 221 12.63 9.70 6.48
CA ALA A 221 12.64 11.09 6.01
C ALA A 221 13.56 12.02 6.83
N GLU A 222 13.86 11.65 8.07
CA GLU A 222 14.78 12.38 8.97
C GLU A 222 16.24 11.87 8.86
N ALA A 223 16.51 10.85 8.05
CA ALA A 223 17.87 10.32 7.91
C ALA A 223 18.79 11.35 7.28
N SER A 224 19.93 11.61 7.93
CA SER A 224 20.92 12.60 7.50
C SER A 224 21.89 12.09 6.43
N PHE A 225 21.76 10.83 6.03
CA PHE A 225 22.60 10.18 5.00
C PHE A 225 21.74 9.69 3.84
N PRO A 226 22.27 9.71 2.60
CA PRO A 226 21.55 9.19 1.45
C PRO A 226 21.34 7.68 1.59
N ASN A 227 20.20 7.19 1.12
CA ASN A 227 19.98 5.76 1.00
C ASN A 227 20.97 5.16 -0.01
N ALA A 228 21.58 4.04 0.34
CA ALA A 228 22.42 3.31 -0.61
C ALA A 228 21.56 2.80 -1.78
N SER A 229 22.09 2.90 -2.99
CA SER A 229 21.46 2.32 -4.16
C SER A 229 21.55 0.78 -4.12
N GLU A 230 20.64 0.09 -4.81
CA GLU A 230 20.73 -1.38 -4.93
C GLU A 230 22.04 -1.80 -5.60
N GLN A 231 22.54 -1.01 -6.55
CA GLN A 231 23.86 -1.25 -7.17
C GLN A 231 25.01 -1.16 -6.17
N ASP A 232 25.03 -0.17 -5.29
CA ASP A 232 26.07 -0.04 -4.25
C ASP A 232 26.07 -1.21 -3.31
N ILE A 233 24.88 -1.66 -2.93
CA ILE A 233 24.72 -2.80 -2.03
C ILE A 233 25.17 -4.11 -2.73
N GLY A 234 24.76 -4.32 -3.98
CA GLY A 234 25.20 -5.47 -4.77
C GLY A 234 26.73 -5.51 -4.94
N ASN A 235 27.35 -4.36 -5.19
CA ASN A 235 28.80 -4.22 -5.26
C ASN A 235 29.46 -4.56 -3.92
N PHE A 236 28.89 -4.07 -2.82
CA PHE A 236 29.39 -4.40 -1.47
C PHE A 236 29.32 -5.89 -1.17
N VAL A 237 28.17 -6.52 -1.42
CA VAL A 237 27.97 -7.98 -1.23
C VAL A 237 28.99 -8.75 -2.06
N THR A 238 29.12 -8.44 -3.34
CA THR A 238 30.10 -9.07 -4.25
C THR A 238 31.53 -8.96 -3.72
N ASN A 239 31.92 -7.77 -3.23
CA ASN A 239 33.26 -7.56 -2.66
C ASN A 239 33.50 -8.39 -1.39
N VAL A 240 32.50 -8.49 -0.52
CA VAL A 240 32.59 -9.34 0.69
C VAL A 240 32.82 -10.79 0.30
N PHE A 241 32.02 -11.32 -0.64
CA PHE A 241 32.14 -12.70 -1.10
C PHE A 241 33.49 -12.99 -1.76
N ARG A 242 33.99 -12.11 -2.63
CA ARG A 242 35.28 -12.28 -3.31
C ARG A 242 36.50 -12.26 -2.37
N ASN A 243 36.40 -11.47 -1.29
CA ASN A 243 37.55 -11.27 -0.39
C ASN A 243 37.51 -12.17 0.86
N ALA A 244 36.42 -12.87 1.11
CA ALA A 244 36.27 -13.73 2.26
C ALA A 244 37.18 -14.96 2.16
N LYS A 245 37.95 -15.21 3.22
CA LYS A 245 38.83 -16.42 3.33
C LYS A 245 38.23 -17.52 4.17
N GLY A 246 37.04 -17.34 4.64
CA GLY A 246 36.33 -18.27 5.52
C GLY A 246 34.83 -18.32 5.26
N ARG A 247 34.10 -18.83 6.25
CA ARG A 247 32.63 -18.91 6.17
C ARG A 247 32.00 -17.53 6.19
N ILE A 248 31.03 -17.31 5.31
CA ILE A 248 30.18 -16.10 5.30
C ILE A 248 28.85 -16.47 5.94
N ILE A 249 28.37 -15.64 6.85
CA ILE A 249 27.03 -15.72 7.45
C ILE A 249 26.28 -14.47 7.05
N VAL A 250 25.13 -14.66 6.38
CA VAL A 250 24.26 -13.59 5.95
C VAL A 250 22.97 -13.63 6.77
N ALA A 251 22.60 -12.51 7.36
CA ALA A 251 21.32 -12.31 8.05
C ALA A 251 20.51 -11.26 7.29
N ALA A 252 19.31 -11.61 6.85
CA ALA A 252 18.40 -10.70 6.15
C ALA A 252 16.96 -11.02 6.54
N LYS A 253 16.04 -10.03 6.36
CA LYS A 253 14.61 -10.31 6.42
C LYS A 253 14.24 -11.25 5.27
N ALA A 254 13.52 -12.34 5.56
CA ALA A 254 13.07 -13.31 4.55
C ALA A 254 12.16 -12.63 3.48
N SER A 255 11.44 -11.60 3.84
CA SER A 255 10.57 -10.84 2.94
C SER A 255 11.31 -9.85 2.03
N ASN A 256 12.59 -9.56 2.28
CA ASN A 256 13.42 -8.75 1.37
C ASN A 256 13.98 -9.64 0.26
N LEU A 257 13.14 -9.96 -0.72
CA LEU A 257 13.48 -10.87 -1.81
C LEU A 257 14.58 -10.32 -2.70
N ASN A 258 14.65 -9.00 -2.89
CA ASN A 258 15.74 -8.37 -3.65
C ASN A 258 17.08 -8.67 -3.00
N ARG A 259 17.20 -8.52 -1.68
CA ARG A 259 18.43 -8.81 -0.94
C ARG A 259 18.82 -10.28 -1.00
N VAL A 260 17.85 -11.18 -0.90
CA VAL A 260 18.10 -12.62 -1.04
C VAL A 260 18.65 -12.94 -2.44
N GLN A 261 18.06 -12.35 -3.48
CA GLN A 261 18.51 -12.53 -4.86
C GLN A 261 19.95 -12.02 -5.08
N GLU A 262 20.30 -10.86 -4.54
CA GLU A 262 21.66 -10.30 -4.65
C GLU A 262 22.73 -11.17 -3.97
N VAL A 263 22.37 -11.83 -2.86
CA VAL A 263 23.28 -12.77 -2.17
C VAL A 263 23.48 -14.06 -2.97
N LEU A 264 22.48 -14.47 -3.77
CA LEU A 264 22.53 -15.69 -4.58
C LEU A 264 23.21 -15.50 -5.94
N ASN A 265 23.30 -14.26 -6.44
CA ASN A 265 23.96 -13.91 -7.70
C ASN A 265 25.48 -13.81 -7.51
#